data_58eb2e7962b1d1c46b1a4e7ff6a5ef83
#
_entry.id   58eb2e7962b1d1c46b1a4e7ff6a5ef83
#
_cell.length_a   1.000
_cell.length_b   1.000
_cell.length_c   1.000
_cell.angle_alpha   90.00
_cell.angle_beta   90.00
_cell.angle_gamma   90.00
#
_symmetry.space_group_name_H-M   'P 1'
#
loop_
_entity.id
_entity.type
_entity.pdbx_description
1 polymer ?
#
loop_
_entity_poly.entity_id
_entity_poly.type
_entity_poly.pdbx_seq_one_letter_code
_entity_poly.pdbx_strand_id
1 'polypeptide(L)'
;MRRKWSTIEFTRSVLAVCLVLPAFAQQNFYQSALDKFQQKQYEEALPLAERALADDRNNPTYIHLYGAILAAMDQFYLAEENLRKATTLAPNERAFAYDFGALLHRERKYAEAVPVLKRAVALDPENLTARMMLARSYVFSFHELQIPNFEELTLEQLRYIVKKDPRFPGVHHHIALVYINSGEPAKALEELNTELQFYPTNAQARLELGETLLKLNQFHKAAEELRAAAQQAPQMAPIAFALAKAYRADGQTAKAVDAARRCVELDANFADGHYLLSQLYRDANQPEQAREELERFRQLKGASSQ
;
A
#
# COMPACT_ATOMS: atom_id res chain seq x y z
N MET A 1 13.79 9.24 -2.11
CA MET A 1 13.81 8.40 -3.32
C MET A 1 12.40 8.30 -3.87
N ARG A 2 12.14 8.87 -5.06
CA ARG A 2 10.82 8.77 -5.70
C ARG A 2 10.66 7.37 -6.26
N ARG A 3 9.82 6.54 -5.65
CA ARG A 3 9.43 5.26 -6.24
C ARG A 3 8.64 5.54 -7.52
N LYS A 4 9.20 5.14 -8.66
CA LYS A 4 8.46 5.07 -9.93
C LYS A 4 7.34 4.05 -9.75
N TRP A 5 6.12 4.51 -9.71
CA TRP A 5 4.94 3.66 -9.74
C TRP A 5 4.87 2.96 -11.08
N SER A 6 4.79 1.63 -11.03
CA SER A 6 4.37 0.87 -12.20
C SER A 6 2.97 1.32 -12.57
N THR A 7 2.80 1.66 -13.80
CA THR A 7 1.56 2.03 -14.46
C THR A 7 0.41 1.15 -13.98
N ILE A 8 -0.61 1.78 -13.35
CA ILE A 8 -1.94 1.20 -13.30
C ILE A 8 -2.33 0.99 -14.76
N GLU A 9 -2.53 -0.27 -15.15
CA GLU A 9 -3.09 -0.60 -16.45
C GLU A 9 -4.54 -0.10 -16.46
N PHE A 10 -4.74 1.11 -16.96
CA PHE A 10 -6.07 1.58 -17.35
C PHE A 10 -6.53 0.69 -18.49
N THR A 11 -7.39 -0.24 -18.15
CA THR A 11 -7.79 -1.34 -18.99
C THR A 11 -8.55 -0.87 -20.24
N ARG A 12 -8.34 -1.64 -21.30
CA ARG A 12 -8.96 -1.61 -22.63
C ARG A 12 -10.51 -1.67 -22.68
N SER A 13 -11.23 -1.22 -21.67
CA SER A 13 -12.67 -1.45 -21.54
C SER A 13 -13.58 -0.29 -21.97
N VAL A 14 -13.06 0.73 -22.65
CA VAL A 14 -13.89 1.86 -23.15
C VAL A 14 -14.19 1.68 -24.64
N LEU A 15 -14.57 0.48 -25.05
CA LEU A 15 -15.05 0.24 -26.42
C LEU A 15 -16.40 -0.45 -26.38
N ALA A 16 -17.46 0.30 -26.26
CA ALA A 16 -18.75 0.06 -26.89
C ALA A 16 -19.81 1.01 -26.30
N VAL A 17 -19.99 2.18 -26.86
CA VAL A 17 -21.28 2.79 -27.19
C VAL A 17 -20.95 4.11 -27.92
N CYS A 18 -20.88 4.08 -29.24
CA CYS A 18 -21.05 5.25 -30.07
C CYS A 18 -21.84 4.83 -31.29
N LEU A 19 -23.12 5.13 -31.28
CA LEU A 19 -23.90 5.26 -32.51
C LEU A 19 -24.54 6.65 -32.54
N VAL A 20 -24.25 7.33 -33.68
CA VAL A 20 -25.07 8.35 -34.37
C VAL A 20 -24.61 9.79 -34.20
N LEU A 21 -23.94 10.39 -35.13
CA LEU A 21 -24.29 11.06 -36.39
C LEU A 21 -23.13 11.89 -36.95
N PRO A 22 -23.11 12.24 -38.23
CA PRO A 22 -21.96 12.86 -38.87
C PRO A 22 -22.02 14.39 -38.70
N ALA A 23 -21.27 14.91 -37.77
CA ALA A 23 -20.90 16.32 -37.78
C ALA A 23 -19.43 16.43 -38.19
N PHE A 24 -19.22 16.93 -39.36
CA PHE A 24 -17.92 17.25 -39.93
C PHE A 24 -17.08 18.07 -38.94
N ALA A 25 -15.88 17.60 -38.69
CA ALA A 25 -14.74 18.37 -38.16
C ALA A 25 -14.92 19.14 -36.83
N GLN A 26 -15.77 18.73 -35.95
CA GLN A 26 -15.60 19.09 -34.54
C GLN A 26 -14.48 18.21 -34.00
N GLN A 27 -13.33 18.81 -33.72
CA GLN A 27 -12.21 18.13 -33.12
C GLN A 27 -12.75 17.48 -31.85
N ASN A 28 -12.77 16.15 -31.80
CA ASN A 28 -13.28 15.43 -30.60
C ASN A 28 -12.25 15.58 -29.50
N PHE A 29 -12.34 16.67 -28.74
CA PHE A 29 -11.43 17.00 -27.66
C PHE A 29 -11.33 15.87 -26.65
N TYR A 30 -12.43 15.17 -26.37
CA TYR A 30 -12.40 14.01 -25.50
C TYR A 30 -11.51 12.90 -26.03
N GLN A 31 -11.66 12.52 -27.30
CA GLN A 31 -10.81 11.47 -27.91
C GLN A 31 -9.35 11.87 -27.92
N SER A 32 -9.06 13.13 -28.29
CA SER A 32 -7.70 13.64 -28.27
C SER A 32 -7.09 13.66 -26.86
N ALA A 33 -7.87 14.03 -25.85
CA ALA A 33 -7.46 13.98 -24.46
C ALA A 33 -7.19 12.54 -24.00
N LEU A 34 -8.06 11.60 -24.38
CA LEU A 34 -7.91 10.18 -24.05
C LEU A 34 -6.65 9.60 -24.69
N ASP A 35 -6.39 9.91 -25.96
CA ASP A 35 -5.19 9.44 -26.66
C ASP A 35 -3.91 9.97 -26.00
N LYS A 36 -3.88 11.26 -25.62
CA LYS A 36 -2.77 11.86 -24.86
C LYS A 36 -2.61 11.24 -23.47
N PHE A 37 -3.69 11.01 -22.77
CA PHE A 37 -3.70 10.33 -21.47
C PHE A 37 -3.11 8.93 -21.56
N GLN A 38 -3.52 8.14 -22.57
CA GLN A 38 -2.98 6.78 -22.80
C GLN A 38 -1.48 6.79 -23.14
N GLN A 39 -1.00 7.85 -23.80
CA GLN A 39 0.42 8.09 -24.06
C GLN A 39 1.17 8.65 -22.84
N LYS A 40 0.50 8.87 -21.70
CA LYS A 40 1.04 9.47 -20.46
C LYS A 40 1.51 10.91 -20.63
N GLN A 41 1.00 11.60 -21.64
CA GLN A 41 1.24 13.02 -21.92
C GLN A 41 0.20 13.85 -21.19
N TYR A 42 0.25 13.86 -19.85
CA TYR A 42 -0.82 14.42 -19.02
C TYR A 42 -0.95 15.93 -19.14
N GLU A 43 0.16 16.64 -19.27
CA GLU A 43 0.19 18.10 -19.49
C GLU A 43 -0.48 18.50 -20.82
N GLU A 44 -0.40 17.64 -21.84
CA GLU A 44 -1.08 17.87 -23.12
C GLU A 44 -2.54 17.39 -23.09
N ALA A 45 -2.84 16.36 -22.31
CA ALA A 45 -4.20 15.83 -22.14
C ALA A 45 -5.12 16.79 -21.38
N LEU A 46 -4.61 17.46 -20.36
CA LEU A 46 -5.39 18.31 -19.46
C LEU A 46 -6.18 19.40 -20.19
N PRO A 47 -5.57 20.29 -21.00
CA PRO A 47 -6.31 21.35 -21.70
C PRO A 47 -7.32 20.80 -22.72
N LEU A 48 -7.10 19.61 -23.26
CA LEU A 48 -8.06 18.96 -24.17
C LEU A 48 -9.27 18.44 -23.38
N ALA A 49 -9.04 17.85 -22.21
CA ALA A 49 -10.12 17.40 -21.32
C ALA A 49 -10.95 18.58 -20.78
N GLU A 50 -10.30 19.71 -20.45
CA GLU A 50 -10.99 20.95 -20.07
C GLU A 50 -11.92 21.47 -21.17
N ARG A 51 -11.47 21.42 -22.43
CA ARG A 51 -12.31 21.79 -23.59
C ARG A 51 -13.48 20.85 -23.76
N ALA A 52 -13.25 19.52 -23.69
CA ALA A 52 -14.34 18.55 -23.72
C ALA A 52 -15.37 18.80 -22.61
N LEU A 53 -14.89 19.12 -21.41
CA LEU A 53 -15.75 19.42 -20.26
C LEU A 53 -16.48 20.76 -20.41
N ALA A 54 -15.91 21.75 -21.14
CA ALA A 54 -16.58 23.00 -21.44
C ALA A 54 -17.77 22.80 -22.41
N ASP A 55 -17.67 21.82 -23.32
CA ASP A 55 -18.76 21.47 -24.25
C ASP A 55 -19.93 20.80 -23.53
N ASP A 56 -19.68 19.94 -22.54
CA ASP A 56 -20.71 19.32 -21.70
C ASP A 56 -20.18 19.10 -20.26
N ARG A 57 -20.49 20.08 -19.39
CA ARG A 57 -20.05 20.11 -17.99
C ARG A 57 -20.65 19.01 -17.10
N ASN A 58 -21.68 18.34 -17.55
CA ASN A 58 -22.33 17.28 -16.81
C ASN A 58 -22.15 15.90 -17.43
N ASN A 59 -21.36 15.79 -18.50
CA ASN A 59 -21.03 14.51 -19.09
C ASN A 59 -20.13 13.69 -18.13
N PRO A 60 -20.62 12.58 -17.56
CA PRO A 60 -19.86 11.83 -16.57
C PRO A 60 -18.55 11.26 -17.12
N THR A 61 -18.50 10.93 -18.41
CA THR A 61 -17.29 10.41 -19.06
C THR A 61 -16.20 11.48 -19.20
N TYR A 62 -16.60 12.73 -19.49
CA TYR A 62 -15.64 13.84 -19.58
C TYR A 62 -15.12 14.23 -18.21
N ILE A 63 -16.02 14.28 -17.21
CA ILE A 63 -15.66 14.54 -15.81
C ILE A 63 -14.70 13.46 -15.30
N HIS A 64 -14.97 12.18 -15.61
CA HIS A 64 -14.13 11.06 -15.21
C HIS A 64 -12.72 11.18 -15.84
N LEU A 65 -12.60 11.39 -17.16
CA LEU A 65 -11.31 11.54 -17.82
C LEU A 65 -10.51 12.72 -17.24
N TYR A 66 -11.17 13.86 -17.02
CA TYR A 66 -10.54 15.03 -16.40
C TYR A 66 -10.02 14.69 -14.99
N GLY A 67 -10.83 14.05 -14.15
CA GLY A 67 -10.42 13.58 -12.83
C GLY A 67 -9.27 12.57 -12.87
N ALA A 68 -9.27 11.66 -13.84
CA ALA A 68 -8.20 10.66 -14.02
C ALA A 68 -6.88 11.33 -14.43
N ILE A 69 -6.91 12.33 -15.30
CA ILE A 69 -5.73 13.12 -15.67
C ILE A 69 -5.18 13.86 -14.44
N LEU A 70 -6.03 14.52 -13.67
CA LEU A 70 -5.64 15.21 -12.45
C LEU A 70 -5.00 14.26 -11.42
N ALA A 71 -5.57 13.05 -11.28
CA ALA A 71 -4.99 12.01 -10.41
C ALA A 71 -3.60 11.55 -10.88
N ALA A 72 -3.39 11.47 -12.20
CA ALA A 72 -2.09 11.13 -12.77
C ALA A 72 -1.03 12.24 -12.58
N MET A 73 -1.48 13.50 -12.45
CA MET A 73 -0.65 14.67 -12.17
C MET A 73 -0.49 14.98 -10.67
N ASP A 74 -0.89 14.07 -9.80
CA ASP A 74 -0.85 14.22 -8.33
C ASP A 74 -1.72 15.37 -7.77
N GLN A 75 -2.67 15.89 -8.55
CA GLN A 75 -3.63 16.91 -8.12
C GLN A 75 -4.85 16.26 -7.43
N PHE A 76 -4.59 15.59 -6.30
CA PHE A 76 -5.52 14.67 -5.66
C PHE A 76 -6.85 15.30 -5.25
N TYR A 77 -6.84 16.51 -4.69
CA TYR A 77 -8.07 17.18 -4.26
C TYR A 77 -9.06 17.38 -5.41
N LEU A 78 -8.59 17.93 -6.54
CA LEU A 78 -9.43 18.15 -7.72
C LEU A 78 -9.81 16.84 -8.40
N ALA A 79 -8.90 15.86 -8.40
CA ALA A 79 -9.17 14.53 -8.92
C ALA A 79 -10.31 13.85 -8.14
N GLU A 80 -10.29 13.91 -6.81
CA GLU A 80 -11.30 13.35 -5.95
C GLU A 80 -12.67 13.96 -6.21
N GLU A 81 -12.76 15.29 -6.25
CA GLU A 81 -14.01 16.01 -6.53
C GLU A 81 -14.64 15.54 -7.85
N ASN A 82 -13.82 15.47 -8.91
CA ASN A 82 -14.31 15.09 -10.25
C ASN A 82 -14.66 13.60 -10.34
N LEU A 83 -13.83 12.70 -9.79
CA LEU A 83 -14.14 11.26 -9.82
C LEU A 83 -15.35 10.92 -8.95
N ARG A 84 -15.54 11.58 -7.82
CA ARG A 84 -16.74 11.49 -6.99
C ARG A 84 -17.97 11.94 -7.77
N LYS A 85 -17.90 13.09 -8.45
CA LYS A 85 -19.00 13.61 -9.28
C LYS A 85 -19.34 12.65 -10.43
N ALA A 86 -18.35 12.15 -11.16
CA ALA A 86 -18.55 11.19 -12.25
C ALA A 86 -19.23 9.91 -11.75
N THR A 87 -18.75 9.34 -10.65
CA THR A 87 -19.32 8.13 -10.03
C THR A 87 -20.75 8.35 -9.54
N THR A 88 -21.08 9.56 -9.10
CA THR A 88 -22.44 9.92 -8.68
C THR A 88 -23.40 10.03 -9.88
N LEU A 89 -22.94 10.63 -10.98
CA LEU A 89 -23.74 10.81 -12.20
C LEU A 89 -23.96 9.50 -12.96
N ALA A 90 -22.97 8.63 -12.99
CA ALA A 90 -23.02 7.33 -13.66
C ALA A 90 -22.59 6.20 -12.71
N PRO A 91 -23.46 5.84 -11.76
CA PRO A 91 -23.08 4.92 -10.70
C PRO A 91 -22.83 3.48 -11.15
N ASN A 92 -23.28 3.06 -12.31
CA ASN A 92 -23.10 1.71 -12.84
C ASN A 92 -21.87 1.58 -13.78
N GLU A 93 -21.14 2.66 -13.97
CA GLU A 93 -19.89 2.62 -14.72
C GLU A 93 -18.78 2.04 -13.87
N ARG A 94 -18.36 0.80 -14.22
CA ARG A 94 -17.34 0.04 -13.46
C ARG A 94 -16.00 0.76 -13.38
N ALA A 95 -15.59 1.42 -14.47
CA ALA A 95 -14.32 2.15 -14.51
C ALA A 95 -14.33 3.32 -13.52
N PHE A 96 -15.46 4.04 -13.38
CA PHE A 96 -15.54 5.19 -12.48
C PHE A 96 -15.44 4.78 -11.01
N ALA A 97 -16.15 3.72 -10.63
CA ALA A 97 -16.05 3.17 -9.27
C ALA A 97 -14.64 2.65 -8.97
N TYR A 98 -14.00 1.98 -9.94
CA TYR A 98 -12.64 1.49 -9.79
C TYR A 98 -11.64 2.63 -9.62
N ASP A 99 -11.65 3.62 -10.52
CA ASP A 99 -10.66 4.71 -10.52
C ASP A 99 -10.83 5.63 -9.30
N PHE A 100 -12.07 5.88 -8.88
CA PHE A 100 -12.32 6.63 -7.65
C PHE A 100 -11.84 5.86 -6.41
N GLY A 101 -12.14 4.57 -6.33
CA GLY A 101 -11.66 3.71 -5.26
C GLY A 101 -10.12 3.59 -5.23
N ALA A 102 -9.49 3.52 -6.39
CA ALA A 102 -8.05 3.49 -6.53
C ALA A 102 -7.39 4.81 -6.07
N LEU A 103 -8.00 5.96 -6.38
CA LEU A 103 -7.55 7.25 -5.88
C LEU A 103 -7.60 7.32 -4.36
N LEU A 104 -8.76 7.02 -3.76
CA LEU A 104 -8.94 7.02 -2.30
C LEU A 104 -7.95 6.07 -1.61
N HIS A 105 -7.74 4.88 -2.18
CA HIS A 105 -6.76 3.92 -1.67
C HIS A 105 -5.32 4.48 -1.74
N ARG A 106 -4.97 5.18 -2.82
CA ARG A 106 -3.66 5.83 -3.01
C ARG A 106 -3.44 6.95 -1.99
N GLU A 107 -4.46 7.72 -1.67
CA GLU A 107 -4.43 8.76 -0.65
C GLU A 107 -4.50 8.22 0.78
N ARG A 108 -4.54 6.89 0.95
CA ARG A 108 -4.72 6.21 2.24
C ARG A 108 -6.03 6.52 2.95
N LYS A 109 -7.03 7.00 2.24
CA LYS A 109 -8.42 7.18 2.72
C LYS A 109 -9.15 5.84 2.67
N TYR A 110 -8.62 4.85 3.41
CA TYR A 110 -9.05 3.46 3.30
C TYR A 110 -10.51 3.27 3.69
N ALA A 111 -10.97 3.97 4.73
CA ALA A 111 -12.35 3.91 5.18
C ALA A 111 -13.33 4.38 4.09
N GLU A 112 -13.01 5.47 3.40
CA GLU A 112 -13.81 5.98 2.29
C GLU A 112 -13.70 5.10 1.04
N ALA A 113 -12.53 4.47 0.82
CA ALA A 113 -12.30 3.57 -0.30
C ALA A 113 -13.15 2.29 -0.23
N VAL A 114 -13.42 1.76 0.98
CA VAL A 114 -14.17 0.50 1.16
C VAL A 114 -15.52 0.49 0.42
N PRO A 115 -16.47 1.40 0.63
CA PRO A 115 -17.77 1.35 -0.05
C PRO A 115 -17.64 1.51 -1.57
N VAL A 116 -16.70 2.31 -2.04
CA VAL A 116 -16.47 2.55 -3.47
C VAL A 116 -15.86 1.29 -4.13
N LEU A 117 -14.86 0.68 -3.51
CA LEU A 117 -14.23 -0.54 -4.00
C LEU A 117 -15.17 -1.76 -3.92
N LYS A 118 -16.02 -1.85 -2.89
CA LYS A 118 -17.11 -2.86 -2.86
C LYS A 118 -17.98 -2.75 -4.10
N ARG A 119 -18.35 -1.53 -4.48
CA ARG A 119 -19.13 -1.30 -5.69
C ARG A 119 -18.33 -1.66 -6.95
N ALA A 120 -17.07 -1.28 -7.04
CA ALA A 120 -16.22 -1.64 -8.18
C ALA A 120 -16.12 -3.16 -8.36
N VAL A 121 -15.94 -3.92 -7.26
CA VAL A 121 -15.93 -5.39 -7.27
C VAL A 121 -17.30 -5.97 -7.63
N ALA A 122 -18.40 -5.37 -7.19
CA ALA A 122 -19.74 -5.81 -7.57
C ALA A 122 -20.04 -5.61 -9.05
N LEU A 123 -19.53 -4.53 -9.66
CA LEU A 123 -19.69 -4.21 -11.08
C LEU A 123 -18.74 -5.01 -11.98
N ASP A 124 -17.56 -5.37 -11.47
CA ASP A 124 -16.57 -6.20 -12.15
C ASP A 124 -15.95 -7.24 -11.21
N PRO A 125 -16.62 -8.38 -10.99
CA PRO A 125 -16.14 -9.41 -10.06
C PRO A 125 -14.81 -10.07 -10.45
N GLU A 126 -14.40 -9.99 -11.70
CA GLU A 126 -13.14 -10.56 -12.19
C GLU A 126 -11.95 -9.62 -12.05
N ASN A 127 -12.16 -8.38 -11.61
CA ASN A 127 -11.09 -7.41 -11.39
C ASN A 127 -10.31 -7.73 -10.11
N LEU A 128 -9.24 -8.51 -10.24
CA LEU A 128 -8.41 -8.93 -9.11
C LEU A 128 -7.72 -7.75 -8.42
N THR A 129 -7.39 -6.69 -9.17
CA THR A 129 -6.77 -5.49 -8.61
C THR A 129 -7.75 -4.72 -7.71
N ALA A 130 -9.02 -4.58 -8.12
CA ALA A 130 -10.07 -3.98 -7.28
C ALA A 130 -10.28 -4.79 -5.99
N ARG A 131 -10.30 -6.12 -6.09
CA ARG A 131 -10.39 -7.02 -4.92
C ARG A 131 -9.20 -6.86 -3.98
N MET A 132 -7.98 -6.78 -4.52
CA MET A 132 -6.78 -6.55 -3.71
C MET A 132 -6.83 -5.19 -2.99
N MET A 133 -7.25 -4.13 -3.70
CA MET A 133 -7.41 -2.81 -3.08
C MET A 133 -8.48 -2.83 -1.99
N LEU A 134 -9.60 -3.52 -2.21
CA LEU A 134 -10.65 -3.69 -1.21
C LEU A 134 -10.15 -4.43 0.03
N ALA A 135 -9.46 -5.57 -0.17
CA ALA A 135 -8.87 -6.35 0.91
C ALA A 135 -7.87 -5.51 1.74
N ARG A 136 -6.99 -4.77 1.07
CA ARG A 136 -6.04 -3.87 1.74
C ARG A 136 -6.75 -2.74 2.49
N SER A 137 -7.81 -2.18 1.90
CA SER A 137 -8.58 -1.13 2.55
C SER A 137 -9.27 -1.65 3.83
N TYR A 138 -9.77 -2.89 3.84
CA TYR A 138 -10.27 -3.53 5.06
C TYR A 138 -9.18 -3.63 6.13
N VAL A 139 -7.99 -4.13 5.78
CA VAL A 139 -6.89 -4.30 6.74
C VAL A 139 -6.47 -2.97 7.37
N PHE A 140 -6.33 -1.91 6.54
CA PHE A 140 -5.83 -0.61 7.02
C PHE A 140 -6.91 0.26 7.68
N SER A 141 -8.19 0.03 7.41
CA SER A 141 -9.31 0.75 8.04
C SER A 141 -9.95 0.02 9.21
N PHE A 142 -9.44 -1.14 9.59
CA PHE A 142 -10.03 -1.98 10.64
C PHE A 142 -10.33 -1.23 11.94
N HIS A 143 -9.36 -0.47 12.45
CA HIS A 143 -9.52 0.29 13.70
C HIS A 143 -10.49 1.47 13.57
N GLU A 144 -10.61 2.04 12.38
CA GLU A 144 -11.46 3.21 12.12
C GLU A 144 -12.92 2.81 11.92
N LEU A 145 -13.16 1.77 11.12
CA LEU A 145 -14.51 1.38 10.71
C LEU A 145 -15.18 0.37 11.65
N GLN A 146 -14.42 -0.28 12.54
CA GLN A 146 -14.91 -1.34 13.44
C GLN A 146 -15.81 -2.35 12.71
N ILE A 147 -15.42 -2.76 11.48
CA ILE A 147 -16.20 -3.63 10.61
C ILE A 147 -16.33 -5.01 11.28
N PRO A 148 -17.55 -5.47 11.60
CA PRO A 148 -17.73 -6.84 12.07
C PRO A 148 -17.23 -7.83 11.01
N ASN A 149 -16.54 -8.90 11.45
CA ASN A 149 -16.03 -9.95 10.56
C ASN A 149 -15.07 -9.44 9.46
N PHE A 150 -14.31 -8.36 9.74
CA PHE A 150 -13.39 -7.78 8.74
C PHE A 150 -12.40 -8.81 8.20
N GLU A 151 -11.96 -9.74 9.06
CA GLU A 151 -11.04 -10.82 8.70
C GLU A 151 -11.66 -11.72 7.62
N GLU A 152 -12.92 -12.15 7.83
CA GLU A 152 -13.63 -12.99 6.88
C GLU A 152 -13.85 -12.27 5.56
N LEU A 153 -14.29 -11.00 5.60
CA LEU A 153 -14.49 -10.17 4.41
C LEU A 153 -13.18 -9.96 3.63
N THR A 154 -12.08 -9.76 4.35
CA THR A 154 -10.75 -9.61 3.75
C THR A 154 -10.29 -10.91 3.11
N LEU A 155 -10.38 -12.02 3.87
CA LEU A 155 -9.97 -13.34 3.37
C LEU A 155 -10.83 -13.81 2.20
N GLU A 156 -12.12 -13.47 2.14
CA GLU A 156 -12.99 -13.75 1.00
C GLU A 156 -12.38 -13.16 -0.29
N GLN A 157 -12.01 -11.87 -0.27
CA GLN A 157 -11.43 -11.21 -1.44
C GLN A 157 -10.08 -11.83 -1.82
N LEU A 158 -9.20 -12.06 -0.85
CA LEU A 158 -7.87 -12.61 -1.08
C LEU A 158 -7.91 -14.06 -1.58
N ARG A 159 -8.77 -14.93 -1.00
CA ARG A 159 -8.96 -16.30 -1.45
C ARG A 159 -9.52 -16.37 -2.87
N TYR A 160 -10.41 -15.44 -3.23
CA TYR A 160 -10.86 -15.35 -4.61
C TYR A 160 -9.70 -15.07 -5.56
N ILE A 161 -8.80 -14.14 -5.20
CA ILE A 161 -7.60 -13.83 -5.97
C ILE A 161 -6.71 -15.07 -6.10
N VAL A 162 -6.39 -15.74 -4.99
CA VAL A 162 -5.57 -16.97 -5.00
C VAL A 162 -6.16 -18.05 -5.90
N LYS A 163 -7.50 -18.22 -5.89
CA LYS A 163 -8.18 -19.18 -6.75
C LYS A 163 -8.03 -18.87 -8.24
N LYS A 164 -7.98 -17.57 -8.62
CA LYS A 164 -7.86 -17.14 -10.02
C LYS A 164 -6.40 -17.01 -10.46
N ASP A 165 -5.56 -16.48 -9.61
CA ASP A 165 -4.13 -16.31 -9.83
C ASP A 165 -3.36 -16.51 -8.51
N PRO A 166 -2.87 -17.73 -8.26
CA PRO A 166 -2.07 -18.02 -7.06
C PRO A 166 -0.77 -17.20 -6.95
N ARG A 167 -0.32 -16.61 -8.07
CA ARG A 167 0.88 -15.78 -8.13
C ARG A 167 0.57 -14.28 -8.18
N PHE A 168 -0.66 -13.89 -7.86
CA PHE A 168 -0.98 -12.47 -7.82
C PHE A 168 -0.09 -11.75 -6.80
N PRO A 169 0.64 -10.67 -7.19
CA PRO A 169 1.64 -10.05 -6.34
C PRO A 169 1.09 -9.60 -4.99
N GLY A 170 1.70 -10.09 -3.91
CA GLY A 170 1.38 -9.71 -2.55
C GLY A 170 0.14 -10.36 -1.97
N VAL A 171 -0.54 -11.27 -2.68
CA VAL A 171 -1.78 -11.88 -2.16
C VAL A 171 -1.52 -12.70 -0.91
N HIS A 172 -0.49 -13.55 -0.92
CA HIS A 172 -0.10 -14.34 0.24
C HIS A 172 0.42 -13.49 1.39
N HIS A 173 1.18 -12.43 1.09
CA HIS A 173 1.60 -11.44 2.10
C HIS A 173 0.38 -10.81 2.82
N HIS A 174 -0.66 -10.42 2.08
CA HIS A 174 -1.85 -9.82 2.70
C HIS A 174 -2.69 -10.82 3.48
N ILE A 175 -2.76 -12.09 3.06
CA ILE A 175 -3.38 -13.16 3.86
C ILE A 175 -2.60 -13.33 5.18
N ALA A 176 -1.28 -13.33 5.13
CA ALA A 176 -0.44 -13.41 6.32
C ALA A 176 -0.69 -12.25 7.28
N LEU A 177 -0.84 -11.01 6.79
CA LEU A 177 -1.17 -9.85 7.64
C LEU A 177 -2.52 -10.03 8.36
N VAL A 178 -3.51 -10.62 7.70
CA VAL A 178 -4.78 -10.96 8.37
C VAL A 178 -4.52 -11.94 9.51
N TYR A 179 -3.78 -13.03 9.28
CA TYR A 179 -3.48 -14.02 10.32
C TYR A 179 -2.60 -13.47 11.46
N ILE A 180 -1.68 -12.53 11.17
CA ILE A 180 -0.90 -11.84 12.20
C ILE A 180 -1.81 -11.02 13.11
N ASN A 181 -2.78 -10.31 12.53
CA ASN A 181 -3.74 -9.49 13.29
C ASN A 181 -4.73 -10.35 14.09
N SER A 182 -5.10 -11.51 13.57
CA SER A 182 -5.96 -12.50 14.25
C SER A 182 -5.25 -13.32 15.33
N GLY A 183 -3.94 -13.11 15.51
CA GLY A 183 -3.16 -13.89 16.49
C GLY A 183 -2.89 -15.34 16.09
N GLU A 184 -2.86 -15.63 14.78
CA GLU A 184 -2.60 -16.94 14.20
C GLU A 184 -1.21 -17.00 13.50
N PRO A 185 -0.09 -16.81 14.23
CA PRO A 185 1.24 -16.66 13.62
C PRO A 185 1.71 -17.91 12.86
N ALA A 186 1.22 -19.09 13.20
CA ALA A 186 1.57 -20.31 12.46
C ALA A 186 1.01 -20.30 11.04
N LYS A 187 -0.24 -19.86 10.85
CA LYS A 187 -0.84 -19.70 9.53
C LYS A 187 -0.17 -18.57 8.73
N ALA A 188 0.17 -17.47 9.41
CA ALA A 188 0.89 -16.38 8.80
C ALA A 188 2.25 -16.83 8.24
N LEU A 189 2.96 -17.69 8.96
CA LEU A 189 4.25 -18.24 8.54
C LEU A 189 4.14 -19.04 7.24
N GLU A 190 3.09 -19.85 7.07
CA GLU A 190 2.85 -20.61 5.84
C GLU A 190 2.65 -19.71 4.64
N GLU A 191 1.84 -18.68 4.79
CA GLU A 191 1.54 -17.72 3.73
C GLU A 191 2.76 -16.86 3.36
N LEU A 192 3.54 -16.40 4.35
CA LEU A 192 4.77 -15.63 4.10
C LEU A 192 5.82 -16.47 3.37
N ASN A 193 5.95 -17.75 3.70
CA ASN A 193 6.82 -18.65 2.96
C ASN A 193 6.35 -18.82 1.52
N THR A 194 5.04 -18.92 1.28
CA THR A 194 4.47 -19.02 -0.07
C THR A 194 4.72 -17.74 -0.87
N GLU A 195 4.53 -16.56 -0.26
CA GLU A 195 4.87 -15.28 -0.88
C GLU A 195 6.34 -15.24 -1.32
N LEU A 196 7.25 -15.65 -0.43
CA LEU A 196 8.69 -15.63 -0.69
C LEU A 196 9.16 -16.71 -1.69
N GLN A 197 8.40 -17.78 -1.90
CA GLN A 197 8.63 -18.72 -3.02
C GLN A 197 8.38 -18.07 -4.37
N PHE A 198 7.33 -17.25 -4.48
CA PHE A 198 7.00 -16.53 -5.72
C PHE A 198 7.81 -15.22 -5.87
N TYR A 199 8.04 -14.51 -4.76
CA TYR A 199 8.68 -13.20 -4.72
C TYR A 199 9.84 -13.18 -3.72
N PRO A 200 10.97 -13.86 -4.00
CA PRO A 200 12.07 -14.03 -3.05
C PRO A 200 12.79 -12.71 -2.66
N THR A 201 12.57 -11.65 -3.42
CA THR A 201 13.13 -10.31 -3.15
C THR A 201 12.14 -9.38 -2.43
N ASN A 202 11.00 -9.89 -1.97
CA ASN A 202 10.04 -9.10 -1.19
C ASN A 202 10.56 -8.90 0.24
N ALA A 203 11.34 -7.84 0.45
CA ALA A 203 11.94 -7.53 1.75
C ALA A 203 10.90 -7.26 2.84
N GLN A 204 9.71 -6.74 2.48
CA GLN A 204 8.63 -6.52 3.44
C GLN A 204 8.05 -7.84 3.93
N ALA A 205 7.75 -8.78 3.02
CA ALA A 205 7.27 -10.11 3.42
C ALA A 205 8.31 -10.85 4.28
N ARG A 206 9.60 -10.66 3.98
CA ARG A 206 10.69 -11.24 4.77
C ARG A 206 10.82 -10.60 6.15
N LEU A 207 10.58 -9.29 6.27
CA LEU A 207 10.49 -8.61 7.57
C LEU A 207 9.35 -9.22 8.42
N GLU A 208 8.14 -9.32 7.85
CA GLU A 208 6.98 -9.90 8.53
C GLU A 208 7.23 -11.37 8.91
N LEU A 209 7.92 -12.14 8.06
CA LEU A 209 8.34 -13.51 8.38
C LEU A 209 9.25 -13.54 9.61
N GLY A 210 10.27 -12.70 9.64
CA GLY A 210 11.19 -12.60 10.78
C GLY A 210 10.48 -12.20 12.07
N GLU A 211 9.57 -11.22 12.02
CA GLU A 211 8.78 -10.81 13.19
C GLU A 211 7.80 -11.90 13.63
N THR A 212 7.23 -12.66 12.69
CA THR A 212 6.37 -13.82 13.00
C THR A 212 7.17 -14.93 13.66
N LEU A 213 8.38 -15.21 13.20
CA LEU A 213 9.29 -16.17 13.81
C LEU A 213 9.71 -15.75 15.23
N LEU A 214 9.91 -14.44 15.48
CA LEU A 214 10.15 -13.91 16.85
C LEU A 214 8.96 -14.20 17.78
N LYS A 215 7.73 -13.98 17.32
CA LYS A 215 6.52 -14.31 18.09
C LYS A 215 6.41 -15.81 18.40
N LEU A 216 6.94 -16.66 17.53
CA LEU A 216 6.98 -18.11 17.70
C LEU A 216 8.23 -18.60 18.48
N ASN A 217 9.04 -17.68 19.03
CA ASN A 217 10.31 -17.97 19.74
C ASN A 217 11.35 -18.72 18.89
N GLN A 218 11.28 -18.64 17.55
CA GLN A 218 12.26 -19.22 16.64
C GLN A 218 13.35 -18.19 16.33
N PHE A 219 14.08 -17.76 17.36
CA PHE A 219 14.97 -16.60 17.35
C PHE A 219 16.08 -16.69 16.31
N HIS A 220 16.72 -17.86 16.21
CA HIS A 220 17.79 -18.07 15.24
C HIS A 220 17.30 -17.90 13.79
N LYS A 221 16.18 -18.54 13.44
CA LYS A 221 15.58 -18.42 12.11
C LYS A 221 15.12 -16.98 11.83
N ALA A 222 14.57 -16.31 12.84
CA ALA A 222 14.19 -14.91 12.73
C ALA A 222 15.40 -14.03 12.35
N ALA A 223 16.54 -14.24 13.02
CA ALA A 223 17.75 -13.50 12.71
C ALA A 223 18.29 -13.79 11.30
N GLU A 224 18.18 -15.03 10.81
CA GLU A 224 18.57 -15.39 9.44
C GLU A 224 17.70 -14.66 8.40
N GLU A 225 16.36 -14.72 8.54
CA GLU A 225 15.44 -14.08 7.61
C GLU A 225 15.56 -12.55 7.64
N LEU A 226 15.67 -11.95 8.83
CA LEU A 226 15.85 -10.51 8.97
C LEU A 226 17.20 -10.01 8.43
N ARG A 227 18.26 -10.83 8.56
CA ARG A 227 19.54 -10.53 7.91
C ARG A 227 19.43 -10.53 6.39
N ALA A 228 18.71 -11.51 5.82
CA ALA A 228 18.44 -11.54 4.39
C ALA A 228 17.58 -10.34 3.95
N ALA A 229 16.57 -9.94 4.75
CA ALA A 229 15.78 -8.73 4.51
C ALA A 229 16.66 -7.46 4.51
N ALA A 230 17.60 -7.35 5.46
CA ALA A 230 18.52 -6.22 5.55
C ALA A 230 19.48 -6.13 4.35
N GLN A 231 19.86 -7.27 3.76
CA GLN A 231 20.65 -7.28 2.51
C GLN A 231 19.82 -6.80 1.30
N GLN A 232 18.54 -7.14 1.24
CA GLN A 232 17.65 -6.74 0.15
C GLN A 232 17.23 -5.26 0.24
N ALA A 233 17.01 -4.76 1.46
CA ALA A 233 16.56 -3.39 1.70
C ALA A 233 17.41 -2.71 2.82
N PRO A 234 18.68 -2.41 2.57
CA PRO A 234 19.65 -1.96 3.59
C PRO A 234 19.36 -0.56 4.17
N GLN A 235 18.41 0.17 3.59
CA GLN A 235 18.02 1.51 4.02
C GLN A 235 16.71 1.52 4.84
N MET A 236 16.18 0.36 5.20
CA MET A 236 14.94 0.26 5.98
C MET A 236 15.24 0.12 7.48
N ALA A 237 15.10 1.21 8.24
CA ALA A 237 15.28 1.21 9.70
C ALA A 237 14.42 0.15 10.43
N PRO A 238 13.15 -0.12 10.06
CA PRO A 238 12.36 -1.19 10.68
C PRO A 238 12.99 -2.58 10.57
N ILE A 239 13.67 -2.89 9.46
CA ILE A 239 14.37 -4.19 9.30
C ILE A 239 15.56 -4.27 10.26
N ALA A 240 16.37 -3.20 10.36
CA ALA A 240 17.50 -3.15 11.29
C ALA A 240 17.04 -3.26 12.75
N PHE A 241 15.91 -2.64 13.09
CA PHE A 241 15.28 -2.74 14.40
C PHE A 241 14.81 -4.18 14.72
N ALA A 242 14.08 -4.81 13.79
CA ALA A 242 13.64 -6.20 13.96
C ALA A 242 14.82 -7.16 14.07
N LEU A 243 15.88 -6.96 13.28
CA LEU A 243 17.11 -7.74 13.32
C LEU A 243 17.83 -7.60 14.66
N ALA A 244 17.87 -6.39 15.24
CA ALA A 244 18.43 -6.16 16.57
C ALA A 244 17.66 -6.94 17.64
N LYS A 245 16.32 -6.94 17.56
CA LYS A 245 15.47 -7.74 18.46
C LYS A 245 15.74 -9.24 18.31
N ALA A 246 15.89 -9.72 17.07
CA ALA A 246 16.15 -11.13 16.81
C ALA A 246 17.52 -11.55 17.36
N TYR A 247 18.57 -10.78 17.10
CA TYR A 247 19.91 -11.07 17.66
C TYR A 247 19.93 -11.01 19.19
N ARG A 248 19.22 -10.05 19.79
CA ARG A 248 19.09 -10.00 21.26
C ARG A 248 18.43 -11.26 21.81
N ALA A 249 17.33 -11.68 21.20
CA ALA A 249 16.58 -12.86 21.62
C ALA A 249 17.38 -14.17 21.40
N ASP A 250 18.25 -14.20 20.37
CA ASP A 250 19.15 -15.30 20.05
C ASP A 250 20.47 -15.27 20.88
N GLY A 251 20.61 -14.32 21.85
CA GLY A 251 21.77 -14.19 22.71
C GLY A 251 23.01 -13.57 22.04
N GLN A 252 22.90 -13.04 20.83
CA GLN A 252 24.00 -12.46 20.04
C GLN A 252 24.13 -10.96 20.32
N THR A 253 24.41 -10.58 21.57
CA THR A 253 24.37 -9.18 22.04
C THR A 253 25.19 -8.21 21.20
N ALA A 254 26.41 -8.56 20.79
CA ALA A 254 27.27 -7.68 19.98
C ALA A 254 26.60 -7.35 18.64
N LYS A 255 26.05 -8.35 17.93
CA LYS A 255 25.35 -8.13 16.66
C LYS A 255 24.04 -7.37 16.86
N ALA A 256 23.37 -7.55 18.01
CA ALA A 256 22.19 -6.79 18.35
C ALA A 256 22.49 -5.29 18.49
N VAL A 257 23.61 -4.95 19.15
CA VAL A 257 24.07 -3.54 19.27
C VAL A 257 24.36 -2.96 17.90
N ASP A 258 25.07 -3.68 17.03
CA ASP A 258 25.39 -3.18 15.68
C ASP A 258 24.14 -2.97 14.83
N ALA A 259 23.18 -3.88 14.89
CA ALA A 259 21.90 -3.74 14.18
C ALA A 259 21.03 -2.60 14.72
N ALA A 260 20.98 -2.41 16.05
CA ALA A 260 20.26 -1.32 16.67
C ALA A 260 20.90 0.05 16.36
N ARG A 261 22.24 0.13 16.37
CA ARG A 261 22.97 1.32 15.93
C ARG A 261 22.61 1.66 14.48
N ARG A 262 22.64 0.66 13.59
CA ARG A 262 22.23 0.85 12.20
C ARG A 262 20.81 1.36 12.07
N CYS A 263 19.87 0.93 12.91
CA CYS A 263 18.50 1.44 12.92
C CYS A 263 18.46 2.95 13.18
N VAL A 264 19.12 3.44 14.23
CA VAL A 264 19.11 4.88 14.59
C VAL A 264 19.95 5.75 13.65
N GLU A 265 20.95 5.17 12.97
CA GLU A 265 21.67 5.84 11.88
C GLU A 265 20.77 6.05 10.65
N LEU A 266 19.92 5.08 10.34
CA LEU A 266 19.00 5.16 9.21
C LEU A 266 17.83 6.11 9.47
N ASP A 267 17.37 6.15 10.72
CA ASP A 267 16.29 7.04 11.17
C ASP A 267 16.58 7.52 12.60
N ALA A 268 17.17 8.70 12.70
CA ALA A 268 17.51 9.34 13.98
C ALA A 268 16.28 9.72 14.83
N ASN A 269 15.08 9.60 14.29
CA ASN A 269 13.83 9.84 15.01
C ASN A 269 13.10 8.56 15.40
N PHE A 270 13.71 7.40 15.15
CA PHE A 270 13.14 6.10 15.51
C PHE A 270 13.26 5.86 17.02
N ALA A 271 12.31 6.42 17.79
CA ALA A 271 12.35 6.41 19.25
C ALA A 271 12.56 5.00 19.85
N ASP A 272 11.83 4.00 19.36
CA ASP A 272 11.92 2.62 19.85
C ASP A 272 13.30 1.98 19.54
N GLY A 273 13.97 2.44 18.48
CA GLY A 273 15.36 2.07 18.15
C GLY A 273 16.35 2.56 19.21
N HIS A 274 16.25 3.83 19.61
CA HIS A 274 17.05 4.41 20.68
C HIS A 274 16.81 3.71 22.02
N TYR A 275 15.54 3.40 22.32
CA TYR A 275 15.22 2.65 23.54
C TYR A 275 15.84 1.25 23.53
N LEU A 276 15.71 0.51 22.43
CA LEU A 276 16.33 -0.81 22.30
C LEU A 276 17.85 -0.72 22.41
N LEU A 277 18.49 0.24 21.75
CA LEU A 277 19.92 0.43 21.80
C LEU A 277 20.39 0.77 23.21
N SER A 278 19.66 1.58 23.96
CA SER A 278 19.95 1.86 25.36
C SER A 278 19.93 0.61 26.23
N GLN A 279 18.96 -0.28 25.99
CA GLN A 279 18.89 -1.56 26.70
C GLN A 279 20.09 -2.47 26.34
N LEU A 280 20.43 -2.56 25.06
CA LEU A 280 21.54 -3.38 24.58
C LEU A 280 22.88 -2.88 25.10
N TYR A 281 23.09 -1.57 25.21
CA TYR A 281 24.31 -1.01 25.83
C TYR A 281 24.37 -1.35 27.33
N ARG A 282 23.25 -1.36 28.05
CA ARG A 282 23.21 -1.86 29.44
C ARG A 282 23.58 -3.35 29.54
N ASP A 283 22.99 -4.17 28.66
CA ASP A 283 23.30 -5.60 28.57
C ASP A 283 24.77 -5.86 28.22
N ALA A 284 25.40 -4.94 27.48
CA ALA A 284 26.83 -4.96 27.12
C ALA A 284 27.75 -4.26 28.15
N ASN A 285 27.22 -3.85 29.32
CA ASN A 285 27.95 -3.12 30.36
C ASN A 285 28.60 -1.80 29.89
N GLN A 286 27.85 -1.03 29.08
CA GLN A 286 28.24 0.27 28.52
C GLN A 286 27.29 1.36 29.01
N PRO A 287 27.39 1.79 30.31
CA PRO A 287 26.36 2.62 30.94
C PRO A 287 26.29 4.05 30.38
N GLU A 288 27.36 4.63 29.89
CA GLU A 288 27.35 6.00 29.36
C GLU A 288 26.58 6.05 28.03
N GLN A 289 26.89 5.15 27.09
CA GLN A 289 26.14 5.05 25.84
C GLN A 289 24.66 4.73 26.08
N ALA A 290 24.38 3.87 27.07
CA ALA A 290 23.01 3.57 27.46
C ALA A 290 22.21 4.81 27.93
N ARG A 291 22.87 5.71 28.67
CA ARG A 291 22.25 6.98 29.13
C ARG A 291 21.99 7.93 27.97
N GLU A 292 22.93 8.11 27.06
CA GLU A 292 22.79 8.95 25.88
C GLU A 292 21.60 8.53 25.03
N GLU A 293 21.49 7.26 24.73
CA GLU A 293 20.38 6.72 23.92
C GLU A 293 19.03 6.81 24.64
N LEU A 294 19.01 6.59 25.96
CA LEU A 294 17.79 6.75 26.76
C LEU A 294 17.32 8.19 26.81
N GLU A 295 18.24 9.15 26.88
CA GLU A 295 17.91 10.57 26.83
C GLU A 295 17.33 10.96 25.47
N ARG A 296 17.95 10.46 24.38
CA ARG A 296 17.42 10.66 23.04
C ARG A 296 16.00 10.11 22.86
N PHE A 297 15.75 8.91 23.37
CA PHE A 297 14.40 8.34 23.41
C PHE A 297 13.40 9.26 24.13
N ARG A 298 13.76 9.79 25.29
CA ARG A 298 12.89 10.70 26.10
C ARG A 298 12.57 11.98 25.34
N GLN A 299 13.58 12.57 24.70
CA GLN A 299 13.39 13.80 23.88
C GLN A 299 12.40 13.55 22.74
N LEU A 300 12.54 12.44 22.02
CA LEU A 300 11.65 12.07 20.91
C LEU A 300 10.21 11.81 21.38
N LYS A 301 10.02 11.14 22.51
CA LYS A 301 8.67 10.90 23.07
C LYS A 301 8.06 12.17 23.65
N GLY A 302 8.85 13.03 24.28
CA GLY A 302 8.39 14.35 24.80
C GLY A 302 7.96 15.31 23.69
N ALA A 303 8.65 15.29 22.56
CA ALA A 303 8.28 16.09 21.38
C ALA A 303 7.00 15.59 20.68
N SER A 304 6.68 14.30 20.78
CA SER A 304 5.46 13.70 20.20
C SER A 304 4.19 13.94 21.04
N SER A 305 4.34 14.53 22.24
CA SER A 305 3.23 14.74 23.20
C SER A 305 2.78 16.20 23.24
N GLN A 306 3.38 17.08 22.44
CA GLN A 306 3.04 18.49 22.23
C GLN A 306 2.43 18.69 20.83
#